data_1c8ae492b4e773a7abafa9a53e86c6a1
#
_entry.id   1c8ae492b4e773a7abafa9a53e86c6a1
#
_cell.length_a   1.000
_cell.length_b   1.000
_cell.length_c   1.000
_cell.angle_alpha   90.00
_cell.angle_beta   90.00
_cell.angle_gamma   90.00
#
_symmetry.space_group_name_H-M   'P 1'
#
loop_
_entity.id
_entity.type
_entity.pdbx_description
1 polymer ?
#
loop_
_entity_poly.entity_id
_entity_poly.type
_entity_poly.pdbx_seq_one_letter_code
_entity_poly.pdbx_strand_id
1 'polypeptide(L)'
;MLDKIDQQWLKSFHCVYENKSFKRAAEFLSLPTSNVSRHIALLEERLDIRLFDRTTRRIAPTDAGEHLYLRTQPLLDKLNDALEEVTLHSHEVMGQLRVLMPDAPALAQAVVSFCTQHPSISLCCDTSLSPKEDLFDRFDIILSFHRGRLEDTNWVAKKVKCWPSAVVASPTLLQTTRRPFHITDLKHVPCISSFTALNGTPWIFKNTKGELTTQKVKSSFKVNSGHLAKLGALAGLGFAILPTESCRNEIEVGSLEIIKMEYDPEDLVLYVFYSSRKHLAKKIPIFIEHLQRYANLDKSL
;
A
#
# COMPACT_ATOMS: atom_id res chain seq x y z
N MET A 1 -31.38 -14.94 -4.12
CA MET A 1 -30.25 -15.81 -3.77
C MET A 1 -29.81 -15.58 -2.33
N LEU A 2 -29.58 -14.34 -1.91
CA LEU A 2 -29.20 -13.96 -0.53
C LEU A 2 -30.20 -14.46 0.53
N ASP A 3 -31.52 -14.37 0.29
CA ASP A 3 -32.58 -14.81 1.22
C ASP A 3 -32.55 -16.32 1.57
N LYS A 4 -31.68 -17.07 0.87
CA LYS A 4 -31.59 -18.53 1.00
C LYS A 4 -30.24 -18.99 1.53
N ILE A 5 -29.34 -18.05 1.86
CA ILE A 5 -28.01 -18.31 2.43
C ILE A 5 -27.96 -17.72 3.83
N ASP A 6 -27.74 -18.58 4.84
CA ASP A 6 -27.57 -18.13 6.20
C ASP A 6 -26.21 -17.45 6.37
N GLN A 7 -26.20 -16.31 7.04
CA GLN A 7 -24.97 -15.57 7.34
C GLN A 7 -23.95 -16.42 8.13
N GLN A 8 -24.42 -17.35 8.97
CA GLN A 8 -23.54 -18.25 9.72
C GLN A 8 -22.77 -19.20 8.81
N TRP A 9 -23.35 -19.59 7.65
CA TRP A 9 -22.63 -20.44 6.69
C TRP A 9 -21.47 -19.68 6.06
N LEU A 10 -21.68 -18.42 5.70
CA LEU A 10 -20.60 -17.56 5.18
C LEU A 10 -19.52 -17.33 6.24
N LYS A 11 -19.89 -17.03 7.49
CA LYS A 11 -18.92 -16.88 8.59
C LYS A 11 -18.11 -18.15 8.81
N SER A 12 -18.76 -19.30 8.79
CA SER A 12 -18.08 -20.60 8.92
C SER A 12 -17.12 -20.86 7.75
N PHE A 13 -17.55 -20.52 6.52
CA PHE A 13 -16.72 -20.64 5.33
C PHE A 13 -15.46 -19.76 5.44
N HIS A 14 -15.60 -18.49 5.79
CA HIS A 14 -14.45 -17.58 5.97
C HIS A 14 -13.48 -18.08 7.02
N CYS A 15 -14.00 -18.51 8.16
CA CYS A 15 -13.18 -19.03 9.26
C CYS A 15 -12.41 -20.31 8.87
N VAL A 16 -13.03 -21.22 8.10
CA VAL A 16 -12.37 -22.43 7.60
C VAL A 16 -11.31 -22.06 6.53
N TYR A 17 -11.61 -21.11 5.68
CA TYR A 17 -10.66 -20.62 4.66
C TYR A 17 -9.38 -20.04 5.29
N GLU A 18 -9.51 -19.19 6.29
CA GLU A 18 -8.40 -18.54 6.99
C GLU A 18 -7.56 -19.52 7.81
N ASN A 19 -8.24 -20.41 8.54
CA ASN A 19 -7.57 -21.36 9.45
C ASN A 19 -7.10 -22.65 8.75
N LYS A 20 -7.55 -22.91 7.52
CA LYS A 20 -7.29 -24.15 6.74
C LYS A 20 -7.59 -25.42 7.56
N SER A 21 -8.57 -25.33 8.48
CA SER A 21 -8.90 -26.38 9.44
C SER A 21 -10.32 -26.21 10.00
N PHE A 22 -11.16 -27.24 9.84
CA PHE A 22 -12.50 -27.26 10.45
C PHE A 22 -12.45 -27.21 11.98
N LYS A 23 -11.47 -27.87 12.59
CA LYS A 23 -11.33 -27.88 14.05
C LYS A 23 -10.98 -26.50 14.61
N ARG A 24 -9.96 -25.84 14.02
CA ARG A 24 -9.57 -24.49 14.47
C ARG A 24 -10.68 -23.47 14.21
N ALA A 25 -11.37 -23.57 13.07
CA ALA A 25 -12.50 -22.70 12.78
C ALA A 25 -13.65 -22.91 13.78
N ALA A 26 -13.92 -24.14 14.18
CA ALA A 26 -14.91 -24.49 15.19
C ALA A 26 -14.54 -23.91 16.58
N GLU A 27 -13.29 -24.03 16.99
CA GLU A 27 -12.76 -23.44 18.21
C GLU A 27 -12.89 -21.90 18.18
N PHE A 28 -12.51 -21.26 17.07
CA PHE A 28 -12.61 -19.83 16.90
C PHE A 28 -14.07 -19.31 16.96
N LEU A 29 -15.00 -20.04 16.31
CA LEU A 29 -16.41 -19.69 16.27
C LEU A 29 -17.18 -20.13 17.52
N SER A 30 -16.55 -20.83 18.46
CA SER A 30 -17.19 -21.45 19.63
C SER A 30 -18.36 -22.36 19.23
N LEU A 31 -18.20 -23.13 18.14
CA LEU A 31 -19.19 -24.05 17.60
C LEU A 31 -18.63 -25.48 17.59
N PRO A 32 -19.51 -26.49 17.64
CA PRO A 32 -19.10 -27.88 17.37
C PRO A 32 -18.55 -28.01 15.92
N THR A 33 -17.51 -28.82 15.75
CA THR A 33 -16.89 -29.03 14.41
C THR A 33 -17.90 -29.60 13.39
N SER A 34 -18.86 -30.42 13.86
CA SER A 34 -19.95 -30.93 13.04
C SER A 34 -20.85 -29.83 12.46
N ASN A 35 -21.11 -28.77 13.26
CA ASN A 35 -21.90 -27.63 12.80
C ASN A 35 -21.15 -26.83 11.72
N VAL A 36 -19.86 -26.57 11.93
CA VAL A 36 -19.04 -25.90 10.91
C VAL A 36 -19.01 -26.70 9.61
N SER A 37 -18.82 -28.02 9.71
CA SER A 37 -18.85 -28.91 8.53
C SER A 37 -20.20 -28.91 7.83
N ARG A 38 -21.29 -28.88 8.60
CA ARG A 38 -22.66 -28.79 8.05
C ARG A 38 -22.90 -27.45 7.38
N HIS A 39 -22.46 -26.34 7.95
CA HIS A 39 -22.58 -25.02 7.35
C HIS A 39 -21.91 -24.94 5.99
N ILE A 40 -20.70 -25.50 5.85
CA ILE A 40 -19.99 -25.56 4.58
C ILE A 40 -20.76 -26.43 3.57
N ALA A 41 -21.23 -27.61 3.98
CA ALA A 41 -21.98 -28.50 3.11
C ALA A 41 -23.27 -27.83 2.58
N LEU A 42 -24.02 -27.14 3.45
CA LEU A 42 -25.23 -26.41 3.07
C LEU A 42 -24.93 -25.25 2.12
N LEU A 43 -23.80 -24.55 2.32
CA LEU A 43 -23.36 -23.47 1.43
C LEU A 43 -22.96 -24.01 0.06
N GLU A 44 -22.19 -25.09 0.01
CA GLU A 44 -21.79 -25.78 -1.24
C GLU A 44 -23.00 -26.31 -2.00
N GLU A 45 -23.95 -26.95 -1.30
CA GLU A 45 -25.22 -27.44 -1.87
C GLU A 45 -26.03 -26.28 -2.46
N ARG A 46 -26.09 -25.15 -1.75
CA ARG A 46 -26.89 -24.00 -2.19
C ARG A 46 -26.30 -23.28 -3.40
N LEU A 47 -24.98 -23.27 -3.50
CA LEU A 47 -24.27 -22.67 -4.62
C LEU A 47 -24.09 -23.65 -5.79
N ASP A 48 -24.34 -24.94 -5.57
CA ASP A 48 -24.06 -26.05 -6.48
C ASP A 48 -22.58 -26.08 -6.92
N ILE A 49 -21.69 -25.75 -6.00
CA ILE A 49 -20.24 -25.67 -6.25
C ILE A 49 -19.48 -26.10 -5.01
N ARG A 50 -18.39 -26.84 -5.17
CA ARG A 50 -17.46 -27.13 -4.07
C ARG A 50 -16.56 -25.94 -3.81
N LEU A 51 -16.46 -25.58 -2.53
CA LEU A 51 -15.62 -24.46 -2.06
C LEU A 51 -14.29 -24.95 -1.48
N PHE A 52 -14.23 -26.21 -1.03
CA PHE A 52 -13.03 -26.83 -0.51
C PHE A 52 -12.76 -28.21 -1.13
N ASP A 53 -11.50 -28.46 -1.46
CA ASP A 53 -10.99 -29.79 -1.74
C ASP A 53 -10.67 -30.50 -0.43
N ARG A 54 -11.35 -31.62 -0.20
CA ARG A 54 -11.19 -32.44 1.01
C ARG A 54 -10.31 -33.64 0.67
N THR A 55 -9.03 -33.55 0.97
CA THR A 55 -8.17 -34.74 1.01
C THR A 55 -7.97 -35.17 2.46
N THR A 56 -7.66 -36.44 2.70
CA THR A 56 -7.45 -36.99 4.04
C THR A 56 -6.32 -36.32 4.83
N ARG A 57 -5.53 -35.46 4.20
CA ARG A 57 -4.36 -34.81 4.81
C ARG A 57 -4.39 -33.27 4.79
N ARG A 58 -5.20 -32.62 3.94
CA ARG A 58 -5.23 -31.15 3.84
C ARG A 58 -6.60 -30.66 3.36
N ILE A 59 -7.00 -29.50 3.86
CA ILE A 59 -8.12 -28.72 3.35
C ILE A 59 -7.50 -27.59 2.56
N ALA A 60 -7.84 -27.50 1.26
CA ALA A 60 -7.46 -26.41 0.39
C ALA A 60 -8.75 -25.79 -0.23
N PRO A 61 -8.81 -24.46 -0.37
CA PRO A 61 -9.90 -23.86 -1.13
C PRO A 61 -9.81 -24.26 -2.61
N THR A 62 -10.95 -24.39 -3.25
CA THR A 62 -11.03 -24.47 -4.73
C THR A 62 -10.93 -23.04 -5.29
N ASP A 63 -10.76 -22.93 -6.64
CA ASP A 63 -10.80 -21.61 -7.32
C ASP A 63 -12.11 -20.86 -7.02
N ALA A 64 -13.23 -21.59 -6.96
CA ALA A 64 -14.53 -21.03 -6.58
C ALA A 64 -14.56 -20.57 -5.12
N GLY A 65 -13.93 -21.32 -4.22
CA GLY A 65 -13.79 -20.94 -2.81
C GLY A 65 -12.93 -19.70 -2.64
N GLU A 66 -11.81 -19.62 -3.33
CA GLU A 66 -10.96 -18.44 -3.33
C GLU A 66 -11.69 -17.21 -3.85
N HIS A 67 -12.36 -17.35 -4.99
CA HIS A 67 -13.15 -16.26 -5.58
C HIS A 67 -14.30 -15.81 -4.65
N LEU A 68 -15.01 -16.74 -4.02
CA LEU A 68 -16.07 -16.40 -3.04
C LEU A 68 -15.49 -15.65 -1.85
N TYR A 69 -14.38 -16.13 -1.27
CA TYR A 69 -13.72 -15.47 -0.14
C TYR A 69 -13.33 -14.03 -0.47
N LEU A 70 -12.60 -13.83 -1.57
CA LEU A 70 -12.12 -12.52 -1.99
C LEU A 70 -13.25 -11.51 -2.24
N ARG A 71 -14.41 -11.98 -2.72
CA ARG A 71 -15.56 -11.12 -2.99
C ARG A 71 -16.43 -10.85 -1.78
N THR A 72 -16.56 -11.80 -0.87
CA THR A 72 -17.48 -11.67 0.27
C THR A 72 -16.81 -11.13 1.53
N GLN A 73 -15.51 -11.34 1.72
CA GLN A 73 -14.78 -10.84 2.88
C GLN A 73 -14.95 -9.32 3.06
N PRO A 74 -14.72 -8.47 2.05
CA PRO A 74 -14.89 -7.02 2.22
C PRO A 74 -16.34 -6.61 2.54
N LEU A 75 -17.31 -7.39 2.10
CA LEU A 75 -18.73 -7.11 2.35
C LEU A 75 -19.14 -7.46 3.79
N LEU A 76 -18.62 -8.57 4.33
CA LEU A 76 -18.87 -8.97 5.72
C LEU A 76 -18.25 -7.98 6.70
N ASP A 77 -17.04 -7.50 6.41
CA ASP A 77 -16.41 -6.49 7.25
C ASP A 77 -17.21 -5.18 7.24
N LYS A 78 -17.66 -4.75 6.07
CA LYS A 78 -18.53 -3.55 5.96
C LYS A 78 -19.86 -3.70 6.70
N LEU A 79 -20.42 -4.90 6.71
CA LEU A 79 -21.62 -5.19 7.47
C LEU A 79 -21.34 -5.14 8.98
N ASN A 80 -20.23 -5.71 9.43
CA ASN A 80 -19.82 -5.62 10.83
C ASN A 80 -19.58 -4.17 11.25
N ASP A 81 -18.85 -3.38 10.43
CA ASP A 81 -18.62 -1.96 10.70
C ASP A 81 -19.94 -1.19 10.85
N ALA A 82 -20.94 -1.46 9.98
CA ALA A 82 -22.25 -0.80 10.05
C ALA A 82 -23.04 -1.21 11.30
N LEU A 83 -22.95 -2.47 11.72
CA LEU A 83 -23.59 -2.96 12.95
C LEU A 83 -22.91 -2.38 14.20
N GLU A 84 -21.58 -2.29 14.19
CA GLU A 84 -20.82 -1.65 15.25
C GLU A 84 -21.15 -0.15 15.37
N GLU A 85 -21.29 0.56 14.25
CA GLU A 85 -21.67 1.97 14.23
C GLU A 85 -23.05 2.23 14.90
N VAL A 86 -24.01 1.33 14.70
CA VAL A 86 -25.36 1.43 15.29
C VAL A 86 -25.34 1.05 16.78
N THR A 87 -24.50 0.11 17.17
CA THR A 87 -24.40 -0.33 18.57
C THR A 87 -23.56 0.60 19.44
N LEU A 88 -22.65 1.37 18.83
CA LEU A 88 -21.73 2.27 19.51
C LEU A 88 -22.29 3.69 19.69
N HIS A 89 -23.25 3.85 20.56
CA HIS A 89 -23.47 5.12 21.27
C HIS A 89 -22.37 5.37 22.33
N SER A 90 -21.32 4.54 22.41
CA SER A 90 -20.19 4.66 23.33
C SER A 90 -19.00 5.34 22.65
N HIS A 91 -18.24 6.13 23.43
CA HIS A 91 -17.17 7.05 23.00
C HIS A 91 -15.90 6.40 22.44
N GLU A 92 -15.78 5.09 22.38
CA GLU A 92 -14.58 4.40 21.91
C GLU A 92 -14.70 3.94 20.45
N VAL A 93 -13.74 4.37 19.65
CA VAL A 93 -13.62 3.90 18.25
C VAL A 93 -12.93 2.55 18.25
N MET A 94 -13.58 1.52 17.73
CA MET A 94 -13.06 0.15 17.67
C MET A 94 -13.32 -0.50 16.32
N GLY A 95 -12.87 -1.73 16.17
CA GLY A 95 -13.06 -2.56 14.98
C GLY A 95 -11.77 -2.75 14.16
N GLN A 96 -11.86 -3.48 13.06
CA GLN A 96 -10.71 -3.80 12.20
C GLN A 96 -10.48 -2.70 11.16
N LEU A 97 -9.24 -2.27 11.00
CA LEU A 97 -8.78 -1.34 9.96
C LEU A 97 -7.75 -2.04 9.06
N ARG A 98 -8.05 -2.13 7.78
CA ARG A 98 -7.17 -2.76 6.79
C ARG A 98 -6.41 -1.70 6.03
N VAL A 99 -5.10 -1.76 6.10
CA VAL A 99 -4.19 -0.78 5.50
C VAL A 99 -3.24 -1.48 4.54
N LEU A 100 -3.18 -1.00 3.31
CA LEU A 100 -2.12 -1.34 2.36
C LEU A 100 -1.13 -0.18 2.32
N MET A 101 0.15 -0.44 2.50
CA MET A 101 1.16 0.60 2.55
C MET A 101 2.51 0.17 1.96
N PRO A 102 3.37 1.11 1.54
CA PRO A 102 4.75 0.80 1.22
C PRO A 102 5.51 0.32 2.48
N ASP A 103 6.39 -0.66 2.30
CA ASP A 103 7.34 -1.05 3.34
C ASP A 103 8.42 0.03 3.48
N ALA A 104 8.17 0.98 4.40
CA ALA A 104 9.07 2.08 4.71
C ALA A 104 9.19 2.21 6.24
N PRO A 105 10.44 2.29 6.79
CA PRO A 105 10.68 2.29 8.23
C PRO A 105 9.87 3.35 8.99
N ALA A 106 9.78 4.54 8.44
CA ALA A 106 9.06 5.64 9.08
C ALA A 106 7.53 5.43 9.08
N LEU A 107 6.97 4.81 8.04
CA LEU A 107 5.55 4.43 8.04
C LEU A 107 5.29 3.30 9.04
N ALA A 108 6.19 2.34 9.14
CA ALA A 108 6.09 1.28 10.14
C ALA A 108 6.05 1.84 11.57
N GLN A 109 6.91 2.82 11.88
CA GLN A 109 6.92 3.49 13.18
C GLN A 109 5.61 4.24 13.44
N ALA A 110 5.08 4.97 12.46
CA ALA A 110 3.79 5.67 12.57
C ALA A 110 2.64 4.68 12.86
N VAL A 111 2.62 3.56 12.17
CA VAL A 111 1.61 2.50 12.35
C VAL A 111 1.70 1.87 13.74
N VAL A 112 2.91 1.53 14.21
CA VAL A 112 3.11 0.98 15.57
C VAL A 112 2.69 1.99 16.63
N SER A 113 3.04 3.28 16.45
CA SER A 113 2.59 4.37 17.34
C SER A 113 1.06 4.48 17.37
N PHE A 114 0.39 4.33 16.23
CA PHE A 114 -1.06 4.32 16.15
C PHE A 114 -1.67 3.16 16.94
N CYS A 115 -1.19 1.94 16.76
CA CYS A 115 -1.67 0.76 17.47
C CYS A 115 -1.53 0.91 18.99
N THR A 116 -0.43 1.53 19.45
CA THR A 116 -0.21 1.80 20.88
C THR A 116 -1.21 2.81 21.44
N GLN A 117 -1.58 3.84 20.65
CA GLN A 117 -2.50 4.89 21.09
C GLN A 117 -3.97 4.49 20.95
N HIS A 118 -4.28 3.53 20.10
CA HIS A 118 -5.64 3.08 19.80
C HIS A 118 -5.79 1.55 19.92
N PRO A 119 -5.62 0.98 21.12
CA PRO A 119 -5.62 -0.49 21.32
C PRO A 119 -6.96 -1.16 20.96
N SER A 120 -8.06 -0.39 20.94
CA SER A 120 -9.39 -0.89 20.55
C SER A 120 -9.56 -1.05 19.02
N ILE A 121 -8.59 -0.56 18.20
CA ILE A 121 -8.60 -0.71 16.76
C ILE A 121 -7.65 -1.86 16.38
N SER A 122 -8.21 -2.95 15.84
CA SER A 122 -7.42 -4.04 15.28
C SER A 122 -6.89 -3.65 13.90
N LEU A 123 -5.60 -3.39 13.78
CA LEU A 123 -4.99 -2.99 12.52
C LEU A 123 -4.43 -4.20 11.77
N CYS A 124 -4.82 -4.36 10.50
CA CYS A 124 -4.27 -5.35 9.58
C CYS A 124 -3.52 -4.63 8.47
N CYS A 125 -2.18 -4.74 8.44
CA CYS A 125 -1.34 -4.12 7.43
C CYS A 125 -0.80 -5.14 6.44
N ASP A 126 -0.93 -4.82 5.16
CA ASP A 126 -0.21 -5.50 4.09
C ASP A 126 0.73 -4.51 3.39
N THR A 127 1.75 -4.99 2.69
CA THR A 127 2.75 -4.14 2.07
C THR A 127 2.76 -4.28 0.55
N SER A 128 2.67 -3.12 -0.13
CA SER A 128 2.83 -3.02 -1.58
C SER A 128 3.34 -1.64 -1.95
N LEU A 129 4.30 -1.59 -2.88
CA LEU A 129 4.81 -0.32 -3.43
C LEU A 129 3.91 0.26 -4.53
N SER A 130 3.18 -0.59 -5.22
CA SER A 130 2.29 -0.24 -6.32
C SER A 130 1.00 -1.03 -6.20
N PRO A 131 0.04 -0.53 -5.44
CA PRO A 131 -1.27 -1.15 -5.36
C PRO A 131 -1.95 -1.11 -6.75
N LYS A 132 -2.45 -2.25 -7.19
CA LYS A 132 -3.28 -2.34 -8.40
C LYS A 132 -4.72 -1.99 -8.04
N GLU A 133 -5.50 -1.55 -9.03
CA GLU A 133 -6.89 -1.14 -8.83
C GLU A 133 -7.78 -2.24 -8.22
N ASP A 134 -7.52 -3.50 -8.53
CA ASP A 134 -8.24 -4.65 -7.99
C ASP A 134 -8.04 -4.86 -6.47
N LEU A 135 -7.00 -4.23 -5.89
CA LEU A 135 -6.74 -4.26 -4.45
C LEU A 135 -7.55 -3.23 -3.67
N PHE A 136 -8.09 -2.19 -4.32
CA PHE A 136 -8.81 -1.11 -3.64
C PHE A 136 -10.06 -1.60 -2.88
N ASP A 137 -10.72 -2.64 -3.35
CA ASP A 137 -11.91 -3.19 -2.66
C ASP A 137 -11.59 -4.02 -1.40
N ARG A 138 -10.31 -4.36 -1.18
CA ARG A 138 -9.85 -5.22 -0.08
C ARG A 138 -9.35 -4.45 1.13
N PHE A 139 -9.07 -3.16 0.98
CA PHE A 139 -8.48 -2.32 2.01
C PHE A 139 -9.37 -1.10 2.29
N ASP A 140 -9.35 -0.62 3.54
CA ASP A 140 -10.04 0.60 3.96
C ASP A 140 -9.20 1.84 3.62
N ILE A 141 -7.88 1.68 3.71
CA ILE A 141 -6.88 2.72 3.46
C ILE A 141 -5.74 2.14 2.61
N ILE A 142 -5.32 2.91 1.61
CA ILE A 142 -4.13 2.62 0.84
C ILE A 142 -3.18 3.81 0.92
N LEU A 143 -1.94 3.56 1.33
CA LEU A 143 -0.85 4.52 1.27
C LEU A 143 -0.01 4.23 0.03
N SER A 144 0.30 5.26 -0.75
CA SER A 144 1.14 5.09 -1.93
C SER A 144 1.98 6.33 -2.20
N PHE A 145 3.20 6.11 -2.67
CA PHE A 145 4.06 7.17 -3.14
C PHE A 145 3.73 7.51 -4.59
N HIS A 146 3.61 8.78 -4.88
CA HIS A 146 3.39 9.28 -6.22
C HIS A 146 4.33 10.44 -6.57
N ARG A 147 4.58 10.58 -7.86
CA ARG A 147 5.32 11.69 -8.43
C ARG A 147 4.55 12.17 -9.66
N GLY A 148 4.22 13.47 -9.70
CA GLY A 148 3.39 14.04 -10.73
C GLY A 148 1.89 13.98 -10.44
N ARG A 149 1.06 14.02 -11.49
CA ARG A 149 -0.40 14.05 -11.36
C ARG A 149 -0.94 12.68 -10.98
N LEU A 150 -1.93 12.67 -10.09
CA LEU A 150 -2.71 11.47 -9.81
C LEU A 150 -3.67 11.22 -10.98
N GLU A 151 -3.88 9.95 -11.30
CA GLU A 151 -4.96 9.54 -12.20
C GLU A 151 -6.31 9.68 -11.48
N ASP A 152 -7.37 9.95 -12.27
CA ASP A 152 -8.72 10.03 -11.72
C ASP A 152 -9.16 8.64 -11.24
N THR A 153 -9.52 8.56 -9.98
CA THR A 153 -10.02 7.35 -9.35
C THR A 153 -11.32 7.63 -8.58
N ASN A 154 -12.09 6.60 -8.31
CA ASN A 154 -13.29 6.69 -7.46
C ASN A 154 -12.95 6.82 -5.97
N TRP A 155 -11.67 6.98 -5.63
CA TRP A 155 -11.17 7.10 -4.26
C TRP A 155 -10.76 8.54 -3.96
N VAL A 156 -10.95 8.94 -2.72
CA VAL A 156 -10.44 10.23 -2.24
C VAL A 156 -8.95 10.09 -2.00
N ALA A 157 -8.18 10.96 -2.61
CA ALA A 157 -6.74 11.07 -2.38
C ALA A 157 -6.45 12.26 -1.47
N LYS A 158 -5.81 12.03 -0.33
CA LYS A 158 -5.37 13.09 0.59
C LYS A 158 -3.86 13.04 0.75
N LYS A 159 -3.20 14.18 0.57
CA LYS A 159 -1.75 14.32 0.75
C LYS A 159 -1.39 14.16 2.23
N VAL A 160 -0.40 13.32 2.50
CA VAL A 160 0.18 13.13 3.84
C VAL A 160 1.47 13.93 3.98
N LYS A 161 2.44 13.70 3.09
CA LYS A 161 3.74 14.37 3.12
C LYS A 161 4.32 14.53 1.70
N CYS A 162 5.16 15.53 1.55
CA CYS A 162 5.88 15.83 0.32
C CYS A 162 7.37 15.95 0.63
N TRP A 163 8.18 15.33 -0.22
CA TRP A 163 9.63 15.41 -0.13
C TRP A 163 10.20 16.04 -1.38
N PRO A 164 10.86 17.20 -1.25
CA PRO A 164 11.66 17.75 -2.33
C PRO A 164 12.69 16.74 -2.82
N SER A 165 12.81 16.62 -4.13
CA SER A 165 13.68 15.63 -4.74
C SER A 165 14.74 16.30 -5.59
N ALA A 166 15.90 15.65 -5.72
CA ALA A 166 16.98 16.07 -6.60
C ALA A 166 17.46 14.93 -7.46
N VAL A 167 18.08 15.26 -8.59
CA VAL A 167 18.94 14.32 -9.31
C VAL A 167 20.26 14.22 -8.55
N VAL A 168 20.66 13.01 -8.21
CA VAL A 168 21.92 12.75 -7.48
C VAL A 168 22.78 11.75 -8.21
N ALA A 169 24.09 11.83 -7.98
CA ALA A 169 25.08 10.88 -8.48
C ALA A 169 26.28 10.81 -7.54
N SER A 170 27.01 9.69 -7.56
CA SER A 170 28.29 9.59 -6.85
C SER A 170 29.41 10.33 -7.58
N PRO A 171 30.43 10.85 -6.86
CA PRO A 171 31.62 11.43 -7.47
C PRO A 171 32.31 10.47 -8.43
N THR A 172 32.31 9.17 -8.12
CA THR A 172 32.89 8.14 -8.98
C THR A 172 32.25 8.11 -10.37
N LEU A 173 30.93 8.18 -10.44
CA LEU A 173 30.22 8.25 -11.72
C LEU A 173 30.58 9.53 -12.48
N LEU A 174 30.71 10.64 -11.77
CA LEU A 174 30.97 11.96 -12.36
C LEU A 174 32.40 12.10 -12.92
N GLN A 175 33.34 11.24 -12.52
CA GLN A 175 34.68 11.19 -13.12
C GLN A 175 34.67 10.59 -14.53
N THR A 176 33.70 9.71 -14.82
CA THR A 176 33.66 8.97 -16.09
C THR A 176 32.48 9.37 -16.99
N THR A 177 31.55 10.12 -16.45
CA THR A 177 30.29 10.47 -17.13
C THR A 177 30.07 11.98 -17.11
N ARG A 178 29.73 12.56 -18.28
CA ARG A 178 29.39 13.99 -18.36
C ARG A 178 28.21 14.33 -17.45
N ARG A 179 28.31 15.42 -16.70
CA ARG A 179 27.20 15.95 -15.89
C ARG A 179 26.08 16.40 -16.81
N PRO A 180 24.87 15.84 -16.71
CA PRO A 180 23.72 16.34 -17.46
C PRO A 180 23.28 17.68 -16.89
N PHE A 181 22.83 18.58 -17.77
CA PHE A 181 22.19 19.83 -17.39
C PHE A 181 20.79 19.91 -17.98
N HIS A 182 20.65 19.60 -19.28
CA HIS A 182 19.33 19.49 -19.88
C HIS A 182 18.69 18.13 -19.58
N ILE A 183 17.36 18.12 -19.41
CA ILE A 183 16.66 16.84 -19.18
C ILE A 183 16.86 15.85 -20.33
N THR A 184 17.08 16.36 -21.55
CA THR A 184 17.37 15.55 -22.74
C THR A 184 18.71 14.81 -22.65
N ASP A 185 19.69 15.32 -21.89
CA ASP A 185 21.00 14.66 -21.69
C ASP A 185 20.83 13.30 -21.01
N LEU A 186 19.78 13.12 -20.20
CA LEU A 186 19.47 11.88 -19.47
C LEU A 186 19.22 10.67 -20.37
N LYS A 187 19.00 10.90 -21.68
CA LYS A 187 18.93 9.80 -22.66
C LYS A 187 20.29 9.16 -22.93
N HIS A 188 21.37 9.87 -22.65
CA HIS A 188 22.73 9.49 -23.03
C HIS A 188 23.60 9.06 -21.85
N VAL A 189 23.12 9.26 -20.62
CA VAL A 189 23.85 8.88 -19.40
C VAL A 189 23.11 7.75 -18.67
N PRO A 190 23.84 6.91 -17.89
CA PRO A 190 23.22 5.83 -17.15
C PRO A 190 22.30 6.39 -16.05
N CYS A 191 21.06 5.91 -15.97
CA CYS A 191 20.08 6.33 -14.99
C CYS A 191 19.49 5.15 -14.24
N ILE A 192 19.15 5.36 -12.98
CA ILE A 192 18.43 4.39 -12.13
C ILE A 192 16.95 4.76 -12.16
N SER A 193 16.13 3.86 -12.69
CA SER A 193 14.68 4.11 -12.83
C SER A 193 13.83 3.17 -11.97
N SER A 194 12.63 3.60 -11.65
CA SER A 194 11.65 2.77 -10.96
C SER A 194 10.83 1.94 -11.94
N PHE A 195 10.39 0.72 -11.52
CA PHE A 195 9.52 -0.13 -12.34
C PHE A 195 8.09 0.40 -12.40
N THR A 196 7.50 0.66 -11.24
CA THR A 196 6.06 0.84 -11.11
C THR A 196 5.67 1.87 -10.05
N ALA A 197 6.37 1.94 -8.94
CA ALA A 197 5.99 2.73 -7.77
C ALA A 197 5.86 4.25 -8.03
N LEU A 198 6.33 4.72 -9.18
CA LEU A 198 6.34 6.13 -9.55
C LEU A 198 5.95 6.27 -11.04
N ASN A 199 5.01 5.46 -11.51
CA ASN A 199 4.64 5.34 -12.93
C ASN A 199 5.83 4.98 -13.84
N GLY A 200 6.84 4.29 -13.28
CA GLY A 200 7.99 3.78 -13.99
C GLY A 200 8.87 4.87 -14.63
N THR A 201 9.11 4.71 -15.90
CA THR A 201 9.65 5.73 -16.78
C THR A 201 8.50 6.33 -17.60
N PRO A 202 8.49 7.61 -17.83
CA PRO A 202 9.57 8.59 -17.80
C PRO A 202 9.79 9.25 -16.44
N TRP A 203 10.95 9.86 -16.23
CA TRP A 203 11.19 10.78 -15.14
C TRP A 203 10.36 12.05 -15.33
N ILE A 204 9.86 12.62 -14.23
CA ILE A 204 8.99 13.81 -14.25
C ILE A 204 9.75 14.98 -13.66
N PHE A 205 9.75 16.08 -14.40
CA PHE A 205 10.38 17.34 -14.04
C PHE A 205 9.35 18.47 -14.07
N LYS A 206 9.64 19.52 -13.33
CA LYS A 206 8.83 20.73 -13.26
C LYS A 206 9.60 21.90 -13.84
N ASN A 207 9.05 22.52 -14.87
CA ASN A 207 9.67 23.68 -15.49
C ASN A 207 9.47 24.95 -14.64
N THR A 208 10.11 26.03 -15.03
CA THR A 208 10.04 27.32 -14.32
C THR A 208 8.63 27.91 -14.23
N LYS A 209 7.69 27.46 -15.07
CA LYS A 209 6.27 27.85 -15.02
C LYS A 209 5.43 26.93 -14.14
N GLY A 210 6.03 25.88 -13.55
CA GLY A 210 5.33 24.89 -12.75
C GLY A 210 4.64 23.78 -13.56
N GLU A 211 4.87 23.72 -14.89
CA GLU A 211 4.31 22.68 -15.75
C GLU A 211 5.16 21.41 -15.67
N LEU A 212 4.49 20.27 -15.64
CA LEU A 212 5.15 18.97 -15.62
C LEU A 212 5.58 18.56 -17.02
N THR A 213 6.82 18.12 -17.12
CA THR A 213 7.38 17.53 -18.33
C THR A 213 7.98 16.19 -18.05
N THR A 214 7.93 15.28 -19.01
CA THR A 214 8.41 13.91 -18.84
C THR A 214 9.63 13.66 -19.71
N GLN A 215 10.61 12.94 -19.17
CA GLN A 215 11.82 12.58 -19.86
C GLN A 215 12.09 11.08 -19.78
N LYS A 216 12.09 10.40 -20.93
CA LYS A 216 12.60 9.01 -21.01
C LYS A 216 14.10 9.00 -20.72
N VAL A 217 14.54 8.09 -19.87
CA VAL A 217 15.95 7.96 -19.47
C VAL A 217 16.54 6.64 -19.95
N LYS A 218 17.86 6.61 -20.10
CA LYS A 218 18.60 5.37 -20.35
C LYS A 218 18.77 4.62 -19.03
N SER A 219 17.89 3.67 -18.77
CA SER A 219 17.92 2.91 -17.53
C SER A 219 19.03 1.89 -17.53
N SER A 220 20.04 2.07 -16.68
CA SER A 220 21.11 1.11 -16.40
C SER A 220 20.75 0.13 -15.29
N PHE A 221 19.90 0.58 -14.36
CA PHE A 221 19.41 -0.20 -13.23
C PHE A 221 17.95 0.14 -12.97
N LYS A 222 17.07 -0.89 -12.92
CA LYS A 222 15.66 -0.72 -12.62
C LYS A 222 15.33 -1.32 -11.27
N VAL A 223 14.68 -0.54 -10.40
CA VAL A 223 14.36 -0.92 -9.02
C VAL A 223 12.95 -0.52 -8.65
N ASN A 224 12.42 -1.14 -7.62
CA ASN A 224 11.14 -0.78 -7.00
C ASN A 224 11.31 -0.28 -5.54
N SER A 225 12.53 0.04 -5.13
CA SER A 225 12.88 0.49 -3.79
C SER A 225 13.75 1.75 -3.85
N GLY A 226 13.35 2.80 -3.12
CA GLY A 226 14.15 4.01 -2.96
C GLY A 226 15.51 3.73 -2.31
N HIS A 227 15.57 2.76 -1.40
CA HIS A 227 16.82 2.33 -0.76
C HIS A 227 17.76 1.69 -1.77
N LEU A 228 17.28 0.79 -2.63
CA LEU A 228 18.09 0.21 -3.71
C LEU A 228 18.54 1.27 -4.71
N ALA A 229 17.68 2.25 -5.03
CA ALA A 229 18.07 3.35 -5.90
C ALA A 229 19.22 4.19 -5.29
N LYS A 230 19.16 4.48 -3.98
CA LYS A 230 20.21 5.19 -3.25
C LYS A 230 21.53 4.42 -3.26
N LEU A 231 21.49 3.14 -2.92
CA LEU A 231 22.68 2.29 -2.95
C LEU A 231 23.27 2.18 -4.36
N GLY A 232 22.42 2.06 -5.39
CA GLY A 232 22.87 2.06 -6.79
C GLY A 232 23.54 3.37 -7.20
N ALA A 233 23.00 4.52 -6.77
CA ALA A 233 23.62 5.83 -7.02
C ALA A 233 24.98 5.96 -6.33
N LEU A 234 25.09 5.54 -5.07
CA LEU A 234 26.35 5.50 -4.31
C LEU A 234 27.40 4.61 -4.99
N ALA A 235 26.98 3.47 -5.50
CA ALA A 235 27.85 2.55 -6.23
C ALA A 235 28.23 3.03 -7.65
N GLY A 236 27.75 4.20 -8.09
CA GLY A 236 28.05 4.75 -9.41
C GLY A 236 27.32 4.08 -10.58
N LEU A 237 26.22 3.36 -10.33
CA LEU A 237 25.46 2.67 -11.38
C LEU A 237 24.67 3.62 -12.28
N GLY A 238 24.44 4.87 -11.83
CA GLY A 238 23.70 5.87 -12.62
C GLY A 238 23.22 7.06 -11.80
N PHE A 239 22.67 8.03 -12.49
CA PHE A 239 21.95 9.14 -11.89
C PHE A 239 20.61 8.65 -11.34
N ALA A 240 20.16 9.19 -10.21
CA ALA A 240 18.88 8.84 -9.60
C ALA A 240 18.10 10.09 -9.18
N ILE A 241 16.77 10.08 -9.27
CA ILE A 241 15.91 11.06 -8.58
C ILE A 241 15.57 10.51 -7.20
N LEU A 242 16.04 11.18 -6.15
CA LEU A 242 15.80 10.79 -4.77
C LEU A 242 15.33 11.98 -3.94
N PRO A 243 14.51 11.74 -2.89
CA PRO A 243 14.24 12.76 -1.88
C PRO A 243 15.55 13.25 -1.24
N THR A 244 15.76 14.55 -1.21
CA THR A 244 16.99 15.14 -0.64
C THR A 244 17.17 14.80 0.82
N GLU A 245 16.07 14.69 1.54
CA GLU A 245 16.06 14.30 2.95
C GLU A 245 16.59 12.89 3.19
N SER A 246 16.23 11.93 2.32
CA SER A 246 16.71 10.54 2.39
C SER A 246 18.20 10.37 2.06
N CYS A 247 18.81 11.38 1.45
CA CYS A 247 20.22 11.40 1.02
C CYS A 247 21.05 12.45 1.77
N ARG A 248 20.50 13.06 2.81
CA ARG A 248 21.16 14.19 3.51
C ARG A 248 22.57 13.85 3.97
N ASN A 249 22.73 12.74 4.67
CA ASN A 249 24.03 12.33 5.20
C ASN A 249 25.03 12.09 4.06
N GLU A 250 24.61 11.42 3.00
CA GLU A 250 25.45 11.11 1.85
C GLU A 250 25.87 12.37 1.07
N ILE A 251 24.99 13.38 1.03
CA ILE A 251 25.28 14.67 0.42
C ILE A 251 26.25 15.47 1.32
N GLU A 252 26.04 15.49 2.62
CA GLU A 252 26.89 16.21 3.59
C GLU A 252 28.32 15.65 3.62
N VAL A 253 28.47 14.31 3.54
CA VAL A 253 29.80 13.68 3.51
C VAL A 253 30.41 13.63 2.09
N GLY A 254 29.69 14.10 1.06
CA GLY A 254 30.15 14.17 -0.31
C GLY A 254 30.18 12.82 -1.05
N SER A 255 29.54 11.77 -0.54
CA SER A 255 29.41 10.49 -1.24
C SER A 255 28.31 10.49 -2.30
N LEU A 256 27.37 11.44 -2.24
CA LEU A 256 26.46 11.82 -3.30
C LEU A 256 26.56 13.33 -3.55
N GLU A 257 26.44 13.72 -4.80
CA GLU A 257 26.35 15.12 -5.24
C GLU A 257 24.99 15.38 -5.86
N ILE A 258 24.40 16.56 -5.55
CA ILE A 258 23.20 17.04 -6.25
C ILE A 258 23.61 17.56 -7.63
N ILE A 259 22.95 17.11 -8.65
CA ILE A 259 23.16 17.52 -10.03
C ILE A 259 22.18 18.62 -10.37
N LYS A 260 22.72 19.80 -10.66
CA LYS A 260 21.90 20.94 -11.08
C LYS A 260 21.39 20.69 -12.51
N MET A 261 20.06 20.60 -12.63
CA MET A 261 19.38 20.44 -13.90
C MET A 261 18.70 21.76 -14.32
N GLU A 262 18.33 21.88 -15.59
CA GLU A 262 17.54 23.03 -16.11
C GLU A 262 16.14 23.10 -15.50
N TYR A 263 15.57 21.94 -15.16
CA TYR A 263 14.28 21.78 -14.47
C TYR A 263 14.46 20.91 -13.23
N ASP A 264 13.74 21.23 -12.16
CA ASP A 264 13.77 20.43 -10.95
C ASP A 264 12.95 19.15 -11.11
N PRO A 265 13.41 18.01 -10.58
CA PRO A 265 12.57 16.81 -10.54
C PRO A 265 11.33 17.07 -9.70
N GLU A 266 10.19 16.52 -10.14
CA GLU A 266 8.95 16.61 -9.36
C GLU A 266 9.11 15.92 -8.01
N ASP A 267 8.48 16.48 -6.98
CA ASP A 267 8.58 16.00 -5.62
C ASP A 267 7.97 14.60 -5.44
N LEU A 268 8.49 13.85 -4.49
CA LEU A 268 7.85 12.62 -4.05
C LEU A 268 6.76 12.94 -3.03
N VAL A 269 5.55 12.45 -3.26
CA VAL A 269 4.41 12.70 -2.39
C VAL A 269 3.83 11.38 -1.89
N LEU A 270 3.62 11.26 -0.59
CA LEU A 270 2.83 10.21 0.01
C LEU A 270 1.37 10.63 0.04
N TYR A 271 0.51 9.83 -0.57
CA TYR A 271 -0.94 9.97 -0.52
C TYR A 271 -1.56 8.85 0.30
N VAL A 272 -2.65 9.19 0.96
CA VAL A 272 -3.60 8.23 1.51
C VAL A 272 -4.84 8.22 0.63
N PHE A 273 -5.24 7.03 0.21
CA PHE A 273 -6.44 6.79 -0.57
C PHE A 273 -7.46 6.07 0.29
N TYR A 274 -8.71 6.48 0.20
CA TYR A 274 -9.83 5.86 0.90
C TYR A 274 -11.14 6.07 0.12
N SER A 275 -12.16 5.26 0.38
CA SER A 275 -13.43 5.32 -0.34
C SER A 275 -14.19 6.63 -0.10
N SER A 276 -14.78 7.21 -1.15
CA SER A 276 -15.57 8.46 -1.12
C SER A 276 -16.97 8.32 -0.51
N ARG A 277 -17.23 7.31 0.33
CA ARG A 277 -18.59 7.05 0.88
C ARG A 277 -19.08 8.16 1.81
N LYS A 278 -20.41 8.40 1.79
CA LYS A 278 -21.06 9.41 2.63
C LYS A 278 -20.87 9.18 4.15
N HIS A 279 -20.70 7.94 4.58
CA HIS A 279 -20.44 7.56 5.97
C HIS A 279 -19.11 6.82 6.05
N LEU A 280 -18.08 7.58 6.38
CA LEU A 280 -16.73 7.04 6.60
C LEU A 280 -16.64 6.56 8.04
N ALA A 281 -16.23 5.30 8.26
CA ALA A 281 -16.03 4.78 9.62
C ALA A 281 -15.03 5.65 10.39
N LYS A 282 -15.35 6.02 11.64
CA LYS A 282 -14.58 6.98 12.47
C LYS A 282 -13.09 6.62 12.60
N LYS A 283 -12.74 5.33 12.52
CA LYS A 283 -11.37 4.82 12.57
C LYS A 283 -10.49 5.33 11.41
N ILE A 284 -11.07 5.56 10.23
CA ILE A 284 -10.33 6.03 9.03
C ILE A 284 -9.81 7.45 9.21
N PRO A 285 -10.64 8.48 9.51
CA PRO A 285 -10.12 9.83 9.73
C PRO A 285 -9.13 9.91 10.89
N ILE A 286 -9.33 9.15 11.98
CA ILE A 286 -8.40 9.10 13.11
C ILE A 286 -7.02 8.59 12.69
N PHE A 287 -6.99 7.52 11.90
CA PHE A 287 -5.73 6.99 11.37
C PHE A 287 -5.03 8.00 10.45
N ILE A 288 -5.79 8.65 9.55
CA ILE A 288 -5.25 9.65 8.62
C ILE A 288 -4.68 10.86 9.39
N GLU A 289 -5.38 11.35 10.40
CA GLU A 289 -4.91 12.44 11.25
C GLU A 289 -3.67 12.07 12.05
N HIS A 290 -3.61 10.83 12.53
CA HIS A 290 -2.42 10.31 13.22
C HIS A 290 -1.21 10.29 12.28
N LEU A 291 -1.36 9.76 11.06
CA LEU A 291 -0.30 9.76 10.06
C LEU A 291 0.17 11.17 9.71
N GLN A 292 -0.74 12.12 9.51
CA GLN A 292 -0.39 13.50 9.20
C GLN A 292 0.35 14.20 10.35
N ARG A 293 -0.07 13.96 11.60
CA ARG A 293 0.64 14.46 12.78
C ARG A 293 2.03 13.86 12.89
N TYR A 294 2.14 12.55 12.73
CA TYR A 294 3.43 11.86 12.79
C TYR A 294 4.38 12.34 11.68
N ALA A 295 3.88 12.48 10.47
CA ALA A 295 4.66 12.98 9.32
C ALA A 295 5.18 14.41 9.50
N ASN A 296 4.51 15.24 10.29
CA ASN A 296 4.95 16.61 10.61
C ASN A 296 5.97 16.67 11.75
N LEU A 297 5.96 15.71 12.67
CA LEU A 297 6.86 15.62 13.81
C LEU A 297 8.18 14.92 13.47
N ASP A 298 8.11 13.90 12.66
CA ASP A 298 9.27 13.09 12.29
C ASP A 298 9.89 13.58 10.97
N LYS A 299 11.11 14.12 11.09
CA LYS A 299 11.90 14.57 9.93
C LYS A 299 12.45 13.41 9.11
N SER A 300 12.39 12.16 9.60
CA SER A 300 12.87 10.96 8.91
C SER A 300 11.82 10.30 8.00
N LEU A 301 10.56 10.74 8.07
CA LEU A 301 9.51 10.37 7.14
C LEU A 301 9.72 11.02 5.80
#